data_9b6a52a841495421a8809ab9e21e9c2b
#
_entry.id   9b6a52a841495421a8809ab9e21e9c2b
#
_cell.length_a   1.000
_cell.length_b   1.000
_cell.length_c   1.000
_cell.angle_alpha   90.00
_cell.angle_beta   90.00
_cell.angle_gamma   90.00
#
_symmetry.space_group_name_H-M   'P 1'
#
loop_
_entity.id
_entity.type
_entity.pdbx_description
1 polymer ?
#
loop_
_entity_poly.entity_id
_entity_poly.type
_entity_poly.pdbx_seq_one_letter_code
_entity_poly.pdbx_strand_id
1 'polypeptide(L)'
;MNHRFTTGRAIPFLIIALTALGSLSLRKNDGVHIGRMRCEMRENPAGIDTDTPRLSWELHSDERSVHQTGYRILVASSEELLARNRADKWDSGWVSSDESVGIDYAGAPLASREECFWKVQVRTDKGRTEWSQPARWSVALLDSTEWKARWIGIDSLFTGEQDTGQTRLAARYLRREFRVTGQVRRATLYICGLGLYEAFLNGQRIGSQELAPAP
;
A
#
# COMPACT_ATOMS: atom_id res chain seq x y z
N MET A 1 50.20 40.06 74.90
CA MET A 1 49.08 40.81 74.35
C MET A 1 48.68 40.19 73.00
N ASN A 2 47.67 39.38 73.03
CA ASN A 2 47.33 38.54 71.85
C ASN A 2 46.17 39.19 71.07
N HIS A 3 46.40 39.49 69.82
CA HIS A 3 45.31 39.83 68.90
C HIS A 3 45.11 38.66 67.96
N ARG A 4 43.90 38.04 68.05
CA ARG A 4 43.40 37.02 67.08
C ARG A 4 42.72 37.73 65.97
N PHE A 5 43.15 37.47 64.74
CA PHE A 5 42.45 37.82 63.53
C PHE A 5 41.50 36.66 63.15
N THR A 6 40.19 36.95 63.01
CA THR A 6 39.16 36.06 62.53
C THR A 6 39.03 36.21 61.02
N THR A 7 39.37 35.14 60.31
CA THR A 7 39.20 35.05 58.86
C THR A 7 37.74 34.70 58.51
N GLY A 8 37.05 35.64 57.87
CA GLY A 8 35.75 35.41 57.32
C GLY A 8 35.81 34.49 56.05
N ARG A 9 35.06 33.39 56.09
CA ARG A 9 34.87 32.48 54.96
C ARG A 9 33.80 33.06 54.03
N ALA A 10 34.16 33.41 52.78
CA ALA A 10 33.23 33.72 51.72
C ALA A 10 32.67 32.41 51.16
N ILE A 11 31.35 32.27 51.12
CA ILE A 11 30.63 31.15 50.48
C ILE A 11 30.33 31.56 49.05
N PRO A 12 30.80 30.81 48.05
CA PRO A 12 30.40 31.11 46.67
C PRO A 12 28.96 30.64 46.42
N PHE A 13 28.08 31.56 46.04
CA PHE A 13 26.75 31.24 45.51
C PHE A 13 26.89 30.56 44.15
N LEU A 14 26.61 29.24 44.11
CA LEU A 14 26.53 28.49 42.88
C LEU A 14 25.13 28.74 42.27
N ILE A 15 25.07 29.55 41.22
CA ILE A 15 23.84 29.74 40.43
C ILE A 15 23.72 28.53 39.47
N ILE A 16 22.87 27.57 39.83
CA ILE A 16 22.49 26.47 38.94
C ILE A 16 21.42 27.02 37.99
N ALA A 17 21.84 27.36 36.76
CA ALA A 17 20.91 27.64 35.67
C ALA A 17 20.28 26.32 35.20
N LEU A 18 19.07 26.05 35.65
CA LEU A 18 18.27 24.89 35.18
C LEU A 18 17.71 25.22 33.79
N THR A 19 18.43 24.82 32.72
CA THR A 19 17.91 24.85 31.36
C THR A 19 16.90 23.73 31.23
N ALA A 20 15.61 24.05 31.33
CA ALA A 20 14.52 23.15 30.97
C ALA A 20 14.53 22.99 29.46
N LEU A 21 15.21 21.97 28.93
CA LEU A 21 14.93 21.46 27.60
C LEU A 21 13.54 20.81 27.64
N GLY A 22 12.54 21.58 27.26
CA GLY A 22 11.20 21.06 26.98
C GLY A 22 11.29 20.13 25.78
N SER A 23 11.37 18.82 26.01
CA SER A 23 11.10 17.84 24.98
C SER A 23 9.64 18.02 24.55
N LEU A 24 9.43 18.60 23.35
CA LEU A 24 8.13 18.59 22.68
C LEU A 24 7.80 17.13 22.32
N SER A 25 7.28 16.40 23.29
CA SER A 25 6.69 15.08 23.04
C SER A 25 5.42 15.32 22.23
N LEU A 26 5.46 15.02 20.94
CA LEU A 26 4.27 14.99 20.11
C LEU A 26 3.29 13.99 20.76
N ARG A 27 2.17 14.53 21.24
CA ARG A 27 1.13 13.74 21.89
C ARG A 27 0.60 12.72 20.89
N LYS A 28 0.63 11.44 21.26
CA LYS A 28 0.00 10.36 20.52
C LYS A 28 -1.51 10.57 20.56
N ASN A 29 -2.17 10.52 19.43
CA ASN A 29 -3.62 10.64 19.34
C ASN A 29 -4.23 9.24 19.17
N ASP A 30 -4.61 8.61 20.29
CA ASP A 30 -5.16 7.25 20.29
C ASP A 30 -6.61 7.18 19.77
N GLY A 31 -7.29 8.32 19.57
CA GLY A 31 -8.65 8.42 19.03
C GLY A 31 -8.76 8.54 17.52
N VAL A 32 -7.62 8.63 16.80
CA VAL A 32 -7.61 8.74 15.33
C VAL A 32 -6.90 7.55 14.74
N HIS A 33 -7.56 6.84 13.82
CA HIS A 33 -6.97 5.71 13.11
C HIS A 33 -7.15 5.85 11.61
N ILE A 34 -6.27 5.17 10.87
CA ILE A 34 -6.23 5.20 9.42
C ILE A 34 -6.87 3.91 8.91
N GLY A 35 -7.80 4.05 7.96
CA GLY A 35 -8.48 2.94 7.31
C GLY A 35 -8.54 3.08 5.80
N ARG A 36 -9.16 2.10 5.17
CA ARG A 36 -9.42 2.05 3.73
C ARG A 36 -8.24 2.49 2.86
N MET A 37 -7.11 1.83 3.09
CA MET A 37 -5.88 2.03 2.33
C MET A 37 -6.07 1.57 0.88
N ARG A 38 -5.92 2.48 -0.08
CA ARG A 38 -6.15 2.19 -1.50
C ARG A 38 -4.95 2.57 -2.36
N CYS A 39 -4.71 1.75 -3.36
CA CYS A 39 -3.80 2.03 -4.47
C CYS A 39 -4.65 1.99 -5.76
N GLU A 40 -4.60 3.02 -6.60
CA GLU A 40 -5.46 3.19 -7.78
C GLU A 40 -6.95 2.96 -7.44
N MET A 41 -7.41 3.56 -6.34
CA MET A 41 -8.78 3.49 -5.80
C MET A 41 -9.26 2.08 -5.39
N ARG A 42 -8.36 1.08 -5.35
CA ARG A 42 -8.66 -0.32 -4.96
C ARG A 42 -7.90 -0.72 -3.71
N GLU A 43 -8.49 -1.55 -2.88
CA GLU A 43 -7.83 -2.14 -1.71
C GLU A 43 -7.01 -3.35 -2.12
N ASN A 44 -5.70 -3.32 -1.83
CA ASN A 44 -4.76 -4.39 -2.13
C ASN A 44 -4.82 -4.91 -3.58
N PRO A 45 -4.81 -4.03 -4.61
CA PRO A 45 -4.99 -4.45 -5.99
C PRO A 45 -3.86 -5.38 -6.46
N ALA A 46 -4.24 -6.36 -7.26
CA ALA A 46 -3.31 -7.19 -8.01
C ALA A 46 -3.23 -6.68 -9.45
N GLY A 47 -2.03 -6.39 -9.92
CA GLY A 47 -1.79 -6.08 -11.32
C GLY A 47 -2.23 -4.67 -11.75
N ILE A 48 -1.75 -3.62 -11.07
CA ILE A 48 -1.90 -2.24 -11.57
C ILE A 48 -0.99 -2.02 -12.79
N ASP A 49 -1.43 -1.20 -13.71
CA ASP A 49 -0.80 -0.96 -15.02
C ASP A 49 0.02 0.33 -15.10
N THR A 50 0.44 0.85 -13.95
CA THR A 50 1.28 2.05 -13.86
C THR A 50 2.47 1.81 -12.95
N ASP A 51 3.58 2.48 -13.23
CA ASP A 51 4.79 2.51 -12.41
C ASP A 51 4.78 3.63 -11.36
N THR A 52 3.81 4.54 -11.44
CA THR A 52 3.60 5.67 -10.53
C THR A 52 2.16 5.68 -9.97
N PRO A 53 1.79 4.67 -9.16
CA PRO A 53 0.43 4.55 -8.67
C PRO A 53 0.06 5.63 -7.67
N ARG A 54 -1.24 5.93 -7.57
CA ARG A 54 -1.79 6.88 -6.60
C ARG A 54 -2.28 6.14 -5.36
N LEU A 55 -1.89 6.68 -4.22
CA LEU A 55 -2.24 6.16 -2.90
C LEU A 55 -3.31 7.02 -2.25
N SER A 56 -4.19 6.39 -1.48
CA SER A 56 -5.25 7.08 -0.74
C SER A 56 -5.56 6.36 0.55
N TRP A 57 -6.04 7.11 1.55
CA TRP A 57 -6.47 6.55 2.83
C TRP A 57 -7.61 7.39 3.42
N GLU A 58 -8.30 6.84 4.40
CA GLU A 58 -9.33 7.53 5.16
C GLU A 58 -8.89 7.67 6.62
N LEU A 59 -9.24 8.80 7.23
CA LEU A 59 -9.10 9.03 8.65
C LEU A 59 -10.43 8.77 9.34
N HIS A 60 -10.39 8.01 10.40
CA HIS A 60 -11.54 7.76 11.27
C HIS A 60 -11.24 8.29 12.67
N SER A 61 -12.19 9.02 13.25
CA SER A 61 -12.09 9.56 14.61
C SER A 61 -13.45 9.60 15.27
N ASP A 62 -13.49 9.28 16.55
CA ASP A 62 -14.66 9.50 17.39
C ASP A 62 -14.81 10.98 17.79
N GLU A 63 -13.76 11.78 17.65
CA GLU A 63 -13.77 13.22 17.87
C GLU A 63 -14.19 13.96 16.61
N ARG A 64 -14.89 15.06 16.78
CA ARG A 64 -15.26 15.98 15.67
C ARG A 64 -14.12 16.97 15.42
N SER A 65 -14.09 17.50 14.18
CA SER A 65 -13.16 18.55 13.75
C SER A 65 -11.69 18.14 13.93
N VAL A 66 -11.37 16.90 13.59
CA VAL A 66 -10.00 16.42 13.47
C VAL A 66 -9.55 16.62 12.04
N HIS A 67 -8.47 17.38 11.84
CA HIS A 67 -7.94 17.71 10.53
C HIS A 67 -6.52 17.16 10.35
N GLN A 68 -6.28 16.53 9.20
CA GLN A 68 -4.93 16.15 8.80
C GLN A 68 -4.09 17.41 8.55
N THR A 69 -2.86 17.41 9.03
CA THR A 69 -1.88 18.48 8.81
C THR A 69 -0.60 17.98 8.15
N GLY A 70 -0.47 16.67 8.01
CA GLY A 70 0.66 16.06 7.33
C GLY A 70 0.61 14.55 7.37
N TYR A 71 1.45 13.94 6.53
CA TYR A 71 1.56 12.48 6.44
C TYR A 71 3.01 12.05 6.20
N ARG A 72 3.29 10.77 6.42
CA ARG A 72 4.50 10.08 5.99
C ARG A 72 4.12 8.71 5.47
N ILE A 73 4.57 8.39 4.26
CA ILE A 73 4.34 7.10 3.60
C ILE A 73 5.65 6.32 3.59
N LEU A 74 5.57 5.03 3.90
CA LEU A 74 6.65 4.08 3.70
C LEU A 74 6.21 3.01 2.72
N VAL A 75 7.06 2.74 1.72
CA VAL A 75 6.86 1.65 0.74
C VAL A 75 8.08 0.75 0.75
N ALA A 76 7.85 -0.55 0.81
CA ALA A 76 8.90 -1.56 0.87
C ALA A 76 8.61 -2.75 -0.05
N SER A 77 9.67 -3.47 -0.43
CA SER A 77 9.58 -4.68 -1.25
C SER A 77 9.11 -5.91 -0.46
N SER A 78 9.02 -5.82 0.86
CA SER A 78 8.49 -6.88 1.71
C SER A 78 7.82 -6.34 2.97
N GLU A 79 6.92 -7.14 3.51
CA GLU A 79 6.20 -6.82 4.75
C GLU A 79 7.15 -6.79 5.95
N GLU A 80 8.18 -7.64 5.96
CA GLU A 80 9.18 -7.69 7.03
C GLU A 80 10.03 -6.41 7.10
N LEU A 81 10.38 -5.82 5.96
CA LEU A 81 11.04 -4.52 5.90
C LEU A 81 10.13 -3.43 6.43
N LEU A 82 8.89 -3.44 5.97
CA LEU A 82 7.89 -2.45 6.39
C LEU A 82 7.60 -2.53 7.89
N ALA A 83 7.54 -3.74 8.47
CA ALA A 83 7.34 -3.95 9.90
C ALA A 83 8.48 -3.32 10.74
N ARG A 84 9.69 -3.28 10.21
CA ARG A 84 10.87 -2.64 10.82
C ARG A 84 10.99 -1.15 10.49
N ASN A 85 9.98 -0.53 9.88
CA ASN A 85 9.99 0.83 9.36
C ASN A 85 11.14 1.10 8.37
N ARG A 86 11.53 0.10 7.59
CA ARG A 86 12.50 0.20 6.51
C ARG A 86 11.78 0.26 5.18
N ALA A 87 11.98 1.35 4.46
CA ALA A 87 11.38 1.60 3.16
C ALA A 87 12.50 1.59 2.11
N ASP A 88 12.67 0.46 1.43
CA ASP A 88 13.66 0.31 0.35
C ASP A 88 13.13 0.79 -1.00
N LYS A 89 11.84 1.10 -1.11
CA LYS A 89 11.20 1.63 -2.31
C LYS A 89 10.90 3.11 -2.22
N TRP A 90 10.29 3.55 -1.13
CA TRP A 90 9.97 4.95 -0.92
C TRP A 90 9.71 5.29 0.55
N ASP A 91 10.35 6.34 1.01
CA ASP A 91 10.01 7.05 2.24
C ASP A 91 9.74 8.51 1.85
N SER A 92 8.49 8.93 1.94
CA SER A 92 8.10 10.31 1.59
C SER A 92 8.72 11.36 2.54
N GLY A 93 9.29 10.93 3.67
CA GLY A 93 9.48 11.83 4.79
C GLY A 93 8.15 12.40 5.30
N TRP A 94 8.20 13.40 6.16
CA TRP A 94 7.01 14.11 6.57
C TRP A 94 6.64 15.19 5.54
N VAL A 95 5.47 15.04 4.95
CA VAL A 95 4.86 15.99 4.02
C VAL A 95 3.80 16.78 4.78
N SER A 96 3.86 18.12 4.72
CA SER A 96 2.83 19.00 5.29
C SER A 96 1.72 19.18 4.27
N SER A 97 0.62 18.44 4.43
CA SER A 97 -0.55 18.47 3.54
C SER A 97 -1.76 17.87 4.25
N ASP A 98 -2.93 18.38 3.94
CA ASP A 98 -4.23 17.82 4.35
C ASP A 98 -4.79 16.82 3.33
N GLU A 99 -4.12 16.63 2.19
CA GLU A 99 -4.50 15.67 1.17
C GLU A 99 -4.30 14.24 1.67
N SER A 100 -5.28 13.39 1.39
CA SER A 100 -5.27 11.95 1.70
C SER A 100 -5.76 11.08 0.53
N VAL A 101 -5.98 11.70 -0.64
CA VAL A 101 -6.50 11.05 -1.83
C VAL A 101 -5.63 11.39 -3.04
N GLY A 102 -5.28 10.37 -3.82
CA GLY A 102 -4.56 10.58 -5.08
C GLY A 102 -3.10 11.01 -4.91
N ILE A 103 -2.45 10.59 -3.84
CA ILE A 103 -1.04 10.90 -3.60
C ILE A 103 -0.17 10.04 -4.52
N ASP A 104 0.54 10.68 -5.43
CA ASP A 104 1.42 10.00 -6.37
C ASP A 104 2.59 9.32 -5.66
N TYR A 105 2.84 8.07 -6.01
CA TYR A 105 4.06 7.37 -5.62
C TYR A 105 5.27 8.04 -6.27
N ALA A 106 6.20 8.53 -5.47
CA ALA A 106 7.41 9.22 -5.91
C ALA A 106 8.70 8.49 -5.49
N GLY A 107 8.63 7.18 -5.39
CA GLY A 107 9.77 6.33 -5.04
C GLY A 107 10.58 5.85 -6.23
N ALA A 108 11.36 4.79 -6.02
CA ALA A 108 12.10 4.13 -7.09
C ALA A 108 11.14 3.60 -8.17
N PRO A 109 11.52 3.67 -9.47
CA PRO A 109 10.70 3.11 -10.55
C PRO A 109 10.30 1.66 -10.27
N LEU A 110 9.04 1.35 -10.53
CA LEU A 110 8.49 0.01 -10.33
C LEU A 110 8.65 -0.82 -11.61
N ALA A 111 8.94 -2.10 -11.42
CA ALA A 111 9.05 -3.05 -12.51
C ALA A 111 7.77 -3.90 -12.64
N SER A 112 7.57 -4.47 -13.84
CA SER A 112 6.52 -5.47 -14.05
C SER A 112 6.60 -6.61 -13.03
N ARG A 113 5.46 -7.07 -12.54
CA ARG A 113 5.30 -8.16 -11.55
C ARG A 113 5.81 -7.84 -10.15
N GLU A 114 6.25 -6.61 -9.91
CA GLU A 114 6.74 -6.20 -8.61
C GLU A 114 5.60 -6.13 -7.60
N GLU A 115 5.87 -6.55 -6.36
CA GLU A 115 4.95 -6.43 -5.24
C GLU A 115 5.49 -5.43 -4.25
N CYS A 116 4.64 -4.52 -3.83
CA CYS A 116 4.95 -3.47 -2.89
C CYS A 116 4.03 -3.53 -1.68
N PHE A 117 4.60 -3.29 -0.53
CA PHE A 117 3.91 -3.15 0.76
C PHE A 117 4.06 -1.71 1.23
N TRP A 118 3.00 -1.16 1.79
CA TRP A 118 3.05 0.22 2.23
C TRP A 118 2.22 0.48 3.47
N LYS A 119 2.55 1.54 4.15
CA LYS A 119 1.81 2.08 5.28
C LYS A 119 1.96 3.58 5.36
N VAL A 120 1.03 4.22 6.03
CA VAL A 120 1.03 5.67 6.24
C VAL A 120 0.88 5.99 7.72
N GLN A 121 1.48 7.09 8.13
CA GLN A 121 1.29 7.70 9.43
C GLN A 121 0.88 9.16 9.21
N VAL A 122 -0.06 9.66 9.99
CA VAL A 122 -0.66 10.98 9.79
C VAL A 122 -0.40 11.86 11.01
N ARG A 123 -0.16 13.14 10.76
CA ARG A 123 -0.29 14.21 11.76
C ARG A 123 -1.64 14.86 11.61
N THR A 124 -2.25 15.16 12.74
CA THR A 124 -3.48 15.93 12.83
C THR A 124 -3.26 17.14 13.73
N ASP A 125 -4.23 18.02 13.78
CA ASP A 125 -4.29 19.13 14.74
C ASP A 125 -4.38 18.66 16.20
N LYS A 126 -4.71 17.38 16.43
CA LYS A 126 -4.80 16.74 17.76
C LYS A 126 -3.56 15.92 18.13
N GLY A 127 -2.67 15.64 17.19
CA GLY A 127 -1.47 14.84 17.42
C GLY A 127 -1.14 13.92 16.27
N ARG A 128 -0.33 12.90 16.52
CA ARG A 128 0.13 11.95 15.52
C ARG A 128 -0.51 10.58 15.72
N THR A 129 -1.00 9.97 14.64
CA THR A 129 -1.55 8.60 14.66
C THR A 129 -0.46 7.55 14.88
N GLU A 130 -0.87 6.34 15.20
CA GLU A 130 -0.04 5.17 14.92
C GLU A 130 0.12 4.98 13.40
N TRP A 131 1.02 4.09 12.99
CA TRP A 131 1.09 3.64 11.62
C TRP A 131 -0.20 2.89 11.26
N SER A 132 -0.67 3.06 10.04
CA SER A 132 -1.75 2.22 9.51
C SER A 132 -1.36 0.74 9.52
N GLN A 133 -2.34 -0.14 9.39
CA GLN A 133 -2.07 -1.52 9.00
C GLN A 133 -1.38 -1.54 7.63
N PRO A 134 -0.51 -2.52 7.36
CA PRO A 134 0.10 -2.67 6.04
C PRO A 134 -0.96 -2.90 4.97
N ALA A 135 -0.79 -2.25 3.83
CA ALA A 135 -1.51 -2.53 2.59
C ALA A 135 -0.50 -2.91 1.50
N ARG A 136 -0.97 -3.45 0.40
CA ARG A 136 -0.11 -3.91 -0.70
C ARG A 136 -0.70 -3.61 -2.06
N TRP A 137 0.15 -3.61 -3.07
CA TRP A 137 -0.25 -3.72 -4.47
C TRP A 137 0.76 -4.57 -5.22
N SER A 138 0.40 -5.04 -6.41
CA SER A 138 1.36 -5.59 -7.35
C SER A 138 1.22 -4.92 -8.71
N VAL A 139 2.34 -4.80 -9.41
CA VAL A 139 2.40 -4.23 -10.75
C VAL A 139 2.09 -5.32 -11.78
N ALA A 140 1.33 -4.98 -12.80
CA ALA A 140 1.02 -5.84 -13.93
C ALA A 140 2.24 -6.01 -14.86
N LEU A 141 2.01 -6.41 -16.08
CA LEU A 141 2.98 -6.36 -17.16
C LEU A 141 2.95 -4.95 -17.76
N LEU A 142 3.98 -4.16 -17.56
CA LEU A 142 4.05 -2.79 -18.06
C LEU A 142 4.44 -2.72 -19.54
N ASP A 143 5.12 -3.75 -20.03
CA ASP A 143 5.52 -3.86 -21.43
C ASP A 143 4.78 -5.01 -22.11
N SER A 144 4.18 -4.72 -23.27
CA SER A 144 3.45 -5.71 -24.08
C SER A 144 4.34 -6.87 -24.56
N THR A 145 5.66 -6.66 -24.70
CA THR A 145 6.61 -7.72 -25.08
C THR A 145 6.82 -8.77 -23.99
N GLU A 146 6.46 -8.48 -22.76
CA GLU A 146 6.49 -9.42 -21.64
C GLU A 146 5.33 -10.42 -21.68
N TRP A 147 4.30 -10.14 -22.47
CA TRP A 147 3.16 -11.02 -22.66
C TRP A 147 3.55 -12.18 -23.56
N LYS A 148 3.71 -13.37 -22.99
CA LYS A 148 4.17 -14.58 -23.71
C LYS A 148 3.02 -15.52 -24.11
N ALA A 149 1.82 -15.27 -23.60
CA ALA A 149 0.65 -16.06 -23.94
C ALA A 149 0.22 -15.83 -25.40
N ARG A 150 -0.46 -16.82 -25.95
CA ARG A 150 -1.12 -16.73 -27.25
C ARG A 150 -2.63 -16.78 -27.03
N TRP A 151 -3.36 -16.18 -27.96
CA TRP A 151 -4.81 -16.32 -28.00
C TRP A 151 -5.18 -17.78 -28.18
N ILE A 152 -6.18 -18.21 -27.42
CA ILE A 152 -6.78 -19.54 -27.51
C ILE A 152 -8.28 -19.36 -27.72
N GLY A 153 -8.89 -20.22 -28.50
CA GLY A 153 -10.31 -20.17 -28.82
C GLY A 153 -10.79 -21.47 -29.44
N ILE A 154 -12.07 -21.53 -29.71
CA ILE A 154 -12.71 -22.57 -30.48
C ILE A 154 -13.38 -21.89 -31.69
N ASP A 155 -12.83 -22.11 -32.85
CA ASP A 155 -13.27 -21.46 -34.10
C ASP A 155 -14.45 -22.16 -34.79
N SER A 156 -14.81 -23.37 -34.30
CA SER A 156 -15.92 -24.14 -34.85
C SER A 156 -17.21 -23.89 -34.07
N LEU A 157 -18.31 -23.84 -34.80
CA LEU A 157 -19.65 -23.84 -34.22
C LEU A 157 -19.97 -25.21 -33.64
N PHE A 158 -20.66 -25.27 -32.50
CA PHE A 158 -21.22 -26.54 -32.03
C PHE A 158 -22.53 -26.87 -32.75
N THR A 159 -22.92 -28.15 -32.71
CA THR A 159 -24.17 -28.59 -33.29
C THR A 159 -25.35 -27.77 -32.80
N GLY A 160 -26.10 -27.17 -33.70
CA GLY A 160 -27.24 -26.29 -33.39
C GLY A 160 -26.89 -24.80 -33.21
N GLU A 161 -25.62 -24.42 -33.27
CA GLU A 161 -25.24 -23.02 -33.35
C GLU A 161 -25.25 -22.51 -34.80
N GLN A 162 -25.71 -21.28 -34.96
CA GLN A 162 -25.68 -20.57 -36.24
C GLN A 162 -24.99 -19.22 -36.01
N ASP A 163 -23.94 -18.95 -36.75
CA ASP A 163 -23.31 -17.63 -36.76
C ASP A 163 -24.08 -16.72 -37.74
N THR A 164 -25.04 -15.99 -37.20
CA THR A 164 -25.80 -14.99 -37.97
C THR A 164 -25.22 -13.57 -37.80
N GLY A 165 -24.06 -13.43 -37.15
CA GLY A 165 -23.49 -12.14 -36.78
C GLY A 165 -24.26 -11.42 -35.67
N GLN A 166 -25.43 -11.90 -35.28
CA GLN A 166 -26.28 -11.34 -34.22
C GLN A 166 -26.57 -12.35 -33.10
N THR A 167 -26.17 -13.60 -33.28
CA THR A 167 -26.46 -14.69 -32.35
C THR A 167 -25.37 -14.76 -31.28
N ARG A 168 -25.78 -14.76 -30.04
CA ARG A 168 -24.84 -15.04 -28.95
C ARG A 168 -24.48 -16.51 -28.94
N LEU A 169 -23.19 -16.80 -29.13
CA LEU A 169 -22.70 -18.17 -29.04
C LEU A 169 -22.68 -18.64 -27.59
N ALA A 170 -22.83 -19.94 -27.37
CA ALA A 170 -22.70 -20.54 -26.06
C ALA A 170 -21.32 -20.30 -25.45
N ALA A 171 -21.25 -20.24 -24.14
CA ALA A 171 -19.97 -20.11 -23.42
C ALA A 171 -19.01 -21.27 -23.79
N ARG A 172 -17.76 -20.96 -23.97
CA ARG A 172 -16.70 -21.92 -24.26
C ARG A 172 -15.93 -22.30 -23.04
N TYR A 173 -15.80 -23.59 -22.77
CA TYR A 173 -14.96 -24.12 -21.71
C TYR A 173 -13.59 -24.48 -22.27
N LEU A 174 -12.55 -23.76 -21.86
CA LEU A 174 -11.17 -24.03 -22.20
C LEU A 174 -10.46 -24.60 -20.97
N ARG A 175 -9.84 -25.77 -21.09
CA ARG A 175 -9.17 -26.45 -19.98
C ARG A 175 -7.74 -26.83 -20.31
N ARG A 176 -6.83 -26.62 -19.38
CA ARG A 176 -5.45 -27.06 -19.46
C ARG A 176 -5.03 -27.69 -18.13
N GLU A 177 -4.43 -28.86 -18.20
CA GLU A 177 -3.76 -29.47 -17.06
C GLU A 177 -2.27 -29.16 -17.10
N PHE A 178 -1.70 -28.91 -15.93
CA PHE A 178 -0.27 -28.69 -15.77
C PHE A 178 0.21 -29.23 -14.44
N ARG A 179 1.49 -29.59 -14.35
CA ARG A 179 2.13 -30.01 -13.12
C ARG A 179 3.10 -28.94 -12.65
N VAL A 180 3.11 -28.69 -11.35
CA VAL A 180 4.10 -27.86 -10.69
C VAL A 180 5.04 -28.78 -9.93
N THR A 181 6.33 -28.72 -10.24
CA THR A 181 7.37 -29.50 -9.54
C THR A 181 8.08 -28.58 -8.56
N GLY A 182 7.86 -28.78 -7.26
CA GLY A 182 8.47 -27.98 -6.20
C GLY A 182 7.45 -27.23 -5.35
N GLN A 183 7.95 -26.56 -4.31
CA GLN A 183 7.10 -25.75 -3.42
C GLN A 183 6.73 -24.44 -4.09
N VAL A 184 5.42 -24.18 -4.20
CA VAL A 184 4.91 -22.90 -4.69
C VAL A 184 4.85 -21.92 -3.53
N ARG A 185 5.67 -20.87 -3.59
CA ARG A 185 5.58 -19.76 -2.65
C ARG A 185 4.53 -18.73 -3.06
N ARG A 186 4.41 -18.52 -4.37
CA ARG A 186 3.42 -17.60 -4.97
C ARG A 186 3.16 -18.02 -6.40
N ALA A 187 1.93 -17.89 -6.85
CA ALA A 187 1.54 -18.04 -8.25
C ALA A 187 0.69 -16.84 -8.68
N THR A 188 0.94 -16.31 -9.85
CA THR A 188 0.17 -15.22 -10.43
C THR A 188 -0.33 -15.64 -11.81
N LEU A 189 -1.63 -15.53 -12.02
CA LEU A 189 -2.24 -15.76 -13.32
C LEU A 189 -2.42 -14.42 -14.04
N TYR A 190 -1.82 -14.28 -15.22
CA TYR A 190 -2.09 -13.19 -16.14
C TYR A 190 -3.04 -13.69 -17.20
N ILE A 191 -4.23 -13.12 -17.29
CA ILE A 191 -5.28 -13.56 -18.21
C ILE A 191 -5.95 -12.34 -18.82
N CYS A 192 -6.26 -12.44 -20.11
CA CYS A 192 -7.02 -11.44 -20.86
C CYS A 192 -8.06 -12.18 -21.72
N GLY A 193 -9.27 -11.69 -21.77
CA GLY A 193 -10.35 -12.21 -22.60
C GLY A 193 -10.86 -11.19 -23.61
N LEU A 194 -11.13 -11.62 -24.83
CA LEU A 194 -11.91 -10.86 -25.82
C LEU A 194 -13.41 -11.03 -25.54
N GLY A 195 -13.84 -10.55 -24.41
CA GLY A 195 -15.18 -10.73 -23.87
C GLY A 195 -15.13 -11.15 -22.41
N LEU A 196 -16.28 -11.51 -21.86
CA LEU A 196 -16.40 -11.90 -20.46
C LEU A 196 -15.88 -13.32 -20.24
N TYR A 197 -15.17 -13.53 -19.14
CA TYR A 197 -14.66 -14.84 -18.76
C TYR A 197 -14.72 -15.05 -17.25
N GLU A 198 -14.68 -16.30 -16.84
CA GLU A 198 -14.41 -16.74 -15.48
C GLU A 198 -13.21 -17.68 -15.49
N ALA A 199 -12.29 -17.50 -14.55
CA ALA A 199 -11.14 -18.37 -14.40
C ALA A 199 -11.30 -19.27 -13.19
N PHE A 200 -10.94 -20.55 -13.35
CA PHE A 200 -10.99 -21.55 -12.28
C PHE A 200 -9.65 -22.28 -12.17
N LEU A 201 -9.24 -22.58 -10.97
CA LEU A 201 -8.10 -23.45 -10.67
C LEU A 201 -8.57 -24.59 -9.75
N ASN A 202 -8.41 -25.84 -10.20
CA ASN A 202 -8.87 -27.03 -9.47
C ASN A 202 -10.36 -26.93 -9.01
N GLY A 203 -11.20 -26.40 -9.86
CA GLY A 203 -12.62 -26.24 -9.59
C GLY A 203 -13.00 -25.02 -8.71
N GLN A 204 -12.03 -24.25 -8.24
CA GLN A 204 -12.29 -23.03 -7.48
C GLN A 204 -12.12 -21.81 -8.37
N ARG A 205 -13.07 -20.88 -8.31
CA ARG A 205 -13.02 -19.62 -9.05
C ARG A 205 -11.87 -18.75 -8.55
N ILE A 206 -11.13 -18.15 -9.48
CA ILE A 206 -10.06 -17.21 -9.19
C ILE A 206 -10.64 -15.80 -9.26
N GLY A 207 -10.39 -15.03 -8.20
CA GLY A 207 -10.89 -13.65 -8.10
C GLY A 207 -12.28 -13.57 -7.48
N SER A 208 -12.71 -12.34 -7.17
CA SER A 208 -13.99 -12.03 -6.53
C SER A 208 -15.04 -11.51 -7.51
N GLN A 209 -14.67 -11.24 -8.75
CA GLN A 209 -15.58 -10.73 -9.78
C GLN A 209 -16.33 -11.89 -10.42
N GLU A 210 -17.63 -11.70 -10.67
CA GLU A 210 -18.44 -12.74 -11.30
C GLU A 210 -18.10 -12.93 -12.78
N LEU A 211 -17.81 -11.83 -13.47
CA LEU A 211 -17.36 -11.85 -14.87
C LEU A 211 -16.20 -10.86 -15.03
N ALA A 212 -15.12 -11.29 -15.60
CA ALA A 212 -13.97 -10.46 -15.89
C ALA A 212 -13.84 -10.22 -17.43
N PRO A 213 -13.26 -9.10 -17.86
CA PRO A 213 -12.95 -7.93 -17.05
C PRO A 213 -14.22 -7.26 -16.56
N ALA A 214 -14.18 -6.75 -15.35
CA ALA A 214 -15.25 -5.88 -14.87
C ALA A 214 -15.18 -4.53 -15.62
N PRO A 215 -16.32 -3.90 -15.87
CA PRO A 215 -16.38 -2.57 -16.43
C PRO A 215 -15.76 -1.51 -15.51
#